data_78333baeda0f7de66948a275b173a27f
#
_entry.id   78333baeda0f7de66948a275b173a27f
#
_cell.length_a   1.000
_cell.length_b   1.000
_cell.length_c   1.000
_cell.angle_alpha   90.00
_cell.angle_beta   90.00
_cell.angle_gamma   90.00
#
_symmetry.space_group_name_H-M   'P 1'
#
loop_
_entity.id
_entity.type
_entity.pdbx_description
1 polymer ?
#
loop_
_entity_poly.entity_id
_entity_poly.type
_entity_poly.pdbx_seq_one_letter_code
_entity_poly.pdbx_strand_id
1 'polypeptide(L)'
;MGKNKTKKRTRRPNKGWLAGSSATQTICSSFLLVIAVGTLLLTLPISSRTGRLGVIDAMFTATSATCVTGLIVRDTWSQFSLFGQIIILMLIQVGGLGLVTLTSFFALAARRRMGFRDLRLLGESVSADGLSKATEVLKIVIKLAAAFEAVGIVLLLFAFVPQFGAEGVWVSVFTAISAFCNAGFDLFGRFGDYSSLVPYVNNYYVQAVIMFMIMAGGLGFMVWVELAEYRKKRRLSLHAKVVLQFSVIFWVGGAVLLALLEWSNPRTMGGLSVPGKIMAALFQSVSTRTAGMNTIDLAACSPISKLLMSVLQFIGAAPGSTGGGVKVTTFAVLILTIRSVAQGRDDCVIGGHHIESKTVYRALTIIVIGAVAAFGSAVVVYYNTAETVSVIDCIFESCSAFGTVGLSVGVTGQLNTGAKLLYMACMFMGRVGPVSLAISLTAKPDDNKRKVLPVGHINVG
;
A
#
# COMPACT_ATOMS: atom_id res chain seq x y z
N MET A 1 68.57 22.47 -13.39
CA MET A 1 67.87 22.49 -12.10
C MET A 1 66.40 22.09 -12.34
N GLY A 2 66.11 20.81 -12.24
CA GLY A 2 64.77 20.26 -12.48
C GLY A 2 63.95 20.21 -11.19
N LYS A 3 62.81 20.82 -11.15
CA LYS A 3 61.87 20.70 -10.03
C LYS A 3 60.88 19.52 -10.27
N ASN A 4 61.11 18.42 -9.57
CA ASN A 4 60.24 17.26 -9.45
C ASN A 4 58.97 17.67 -8.73
N LYS A 5 57.83 17.75 -9.44
CA LYS A 5 56.49 17.90 -8.83
C LYS A 5 55.96 16.50 -8.49
N THR A 6 56.09 16.10 -7.25
CA THR A 6 55.42 14.92 -6.68
C THR A 6 53.90 15.11 -6.71
N LYS A 7 53.17 14.38 -7.61
CA LYS A 7 51.73 14.28 -7.61
C LYS A 7 51.28 13.52 -6.34
N LYS A 8 50.72 14.22 -5.36
CA LYS A 8 49.99 13.62 -4.25
C LYS A 8 48.77 12.84 -4.83
N ARG A 9 48.85 11.52 -4.81
CA ARG A 9 47.73 10.62 -5.03
C ARG A 9 46.73 10.83 -3.89
N THR A 10 45.68 11.62 -4.11
CA THR A 10 44.52 11.66 -3.22
C THR A 10 43.87 10.27 -3.24
N ARG A 11 43.96 9.55 -2.13
CA ARG A 11 43.17 8.33 -1.90
C ARG A 11 41.70 8.67 -2.08
N ARG A 12 41.09 8.16 -3.16
CA ARG A 12 39.61 8.18 -3.30
C ARG A 12 39.06 7.42 -2.12
N PRO A 13 38.10 7.99 -1.36
CA PRO A 13 37.44 7.23 -0.31
C PRO A 13 36.73 6.03 -0.96
N ASN A 14 36.83 4.89 -0.30
CA ASN A 14 36.15 3.65 -0.66
C ASN A 14 34.68 3.96 -0.87
N LYS A 15 34.22 4.04 -2.12
CA LYS A 15 32.81 4.23 -2.44
C LYS A 15 32.10 2.93 -2.06
N GLY A 16 31.43 2.92 -0.90
CA GLY A 16 30.54 1.83 -0.54
C GLY A 16 29.59 1.55 -1.71
N TRP A 17 29.16 0.31 -1.84
CA TRP A 17 28.34 -0.23 -2.94
C TRP A 17 27.14 0.65 -3.32
N LEU A 18 26.63 1.46 -2.39
CA LEU A 18 25.51 2.40 -2.58
C LEU A 18 25.91 3.81 -3.08
N ALA A 19 27.20 4.13 -3.23
CA ALA A 19 27.65 5.50 -3.49
C ALA A 19 27.40 6.03 -4.91
N GLY A 20 26.89 5.19 -5.84
CA GLY A 20 26.54 5.56 -7.23
C GLY A 20 25.07 5.30 -7.61
N SER A 21 24.24 4.75 -6.71
CA SER A 21 22.84 4.39 -6.99
C SER A 21 21.93 5.61 -6.95
N SER A 22 20.90 5.62 -7.83
CA SER A 22 19.84 6.62 -7.78
C SER A 22 19.01 6.49 -6.47
N ALA A 23 18.29 7.53 -6.07
CA ALA A 23 17.41 7.48 -4.91
C ALA A 23 16.44 6.29 -4.98
N THR A 24 15.85 6.08 -6.15
CA THR A 24 14.93 4.98 -6.42
C THR A 24 15.57 3.60 -6.26
N GLN A 25 16.80 3.41 -6.75
CA GLN A 25 17.54 2.14 -6.56
C GLN A 25 17.83 1.87 -5.08
N THR A 26 18.13 2.91 -4.31
CA THR A 26 18.35 2.79 -2.86
C THR A 26 17.08 2.35 -2.15
N ILE A 27 15.92 2.92 -2.50
CA ILE A 27 14.62 2.52 -1.94
C ILE A 27 14.31 1.06 -2.30
N CYS A 28 14.41 0.67 -3.58
CA CYS A 28 14.16 -0.71 -4.01
C CYS A 28 15.05 -1.72 -3.29
N SER A 29 16.36 -1.46 -3.23
CA SER A 29 17.32 -2.37 -2.58
C SER A 29 17.10 -2.49 -1.07
N SER A 30 16.68 -1.41 -0.41
CA SER A 30 16.36 -1.45 1.00
C SER A 30 15.10 -2.25 1.32
N PHE A 31 14.06 -2.16 0.49
CA PHE A 31 12.88 -3.02 0.62
C PHE A 31 13.22 -4.51 0.39
N LEU A 32 14.02 -4.83 -0.63
CA LEU A 32 14.50 -6.20 -0.87
C LEU A 32 15.30 -6.76 0.30
N LEU A 33 16.15 -5.93 0.92
CA LEU A 33 16.92 -6.32 2.10
C LEU A 33 15.99 -6.67 3.28
N VAL A 34 14.98 -5.83 3.54
CA VAL A 34 13.99 -6.09 4.62
C VAL A 34 13.22 -7.38 4.36
N ILE A 35 12.78 -7.61 3.12
CA ILE A 35 12.10 -8.84 2.72
C ILE A 35 13.02 -10.05 2.95
N ALA A 36 14.30 -9.98 2.55
CA ALA A 36 15.26 -11.06 2.75
C ALA A 36 15.48 -11.38 4.24
N VAL A 37 15.68 -10.35 5.07
CA VAL A 37 15.82 -10.51 6.53
C VAL A 37 14.53 -11.07 7.14
N GLY A 38 13.36 -10.54 6.76
CA GLY A 38 12.06 -11.05 7.21
C GLY A 38 11.86 -12.53 6.83
N THR A 39 12.22 -12.90 5.60
CA THR A 39 12.17 -14.29 5.14
C THR A 39 13.04 -15.20 6.02
N LEU A 40 14.29 -14.82 6.27
CA LEU A 40 15.18 -15.58 7.14
C LEU A 40 14.62 -15.77 8.54
N LEU A 41 14.07 -14.70 9.13
CA LEU A 41 13.49 -14.77 10.48
C LEU A 41 12.23 -15.63 10.51
N LEU A 42 11.35 -15.57 9.49
CA LEU A 42 10.13 -16.36 9.42
C LEU A 42 10.38 -17.84 9.09
N THR A 43 11.53 -18.21 8.52
CA THR A 43 11.91 -19.62 8.30
C THR A 43 12.45 -20.29 9.55
N LEU A 44 12.74 -19.54 10.63
CA LEU A 44 13.20 -20.11 11.88
C LEU A 44 12.10 -20.98 12.52
N PRO A 45 12.42 -22.16 13.09
CA PRO A 45 11.42 -23.03 13.73
C PRO A 45 10.63 -22.33 14.85
N ILE A 46 11.25 -21.38 15.56
CA ILE A 46 10.61 -20.60 16.63
C ILE A 46 9.49 -19.68 16.11
N SER A 47 9.50 -19.32 14.82
CA SER A 47 8.50 -18.44 14.22
C SER A 47 7.19 -19.14 13.89
N SER A 48 7.16 -20.47 13.90
CA SER A 48 6.01 -21.29 13.50
C SER A 48 5.52 -22.16 14.65
N ARG A 49 4.20 -22.37 14.72
CA ARG A 49 3.56 -23.33 15.65
C ARG A 49 3.57 -24.76 15.14
N THR A 50 3.56 -24.94 13.82
CA THR A 50 3.36 -26.24 13.16
C THR A 50 4.65 -26.81 12.56
N GLY A 51 5.82 -26.27 12.91
CA GLY A 51 7.12 -26.68 12.39
C GLY A 51 7.70 -25.66 11.39
N ARG A 52 8.74 -26.06 10.63
CA ARG A 52 9.40 -25.14 9.69
C ARG A 52 8.48 -24.74 8.55
N LEU A 53 8.37 -23.44 8.34
CA LEU A 53 7.73 -22.89 7.15
C LEU A 53 8.64 -23.03 5.92
N GLY A 54 8.08 -23.40 4.78
CA GLY A 54 8.82 -23.44 3.52
C GLY A 54 9.35 -22.05 3.16
N VAL A 55 10.55 -21.99 2.57
CA VAL A 55 11.22 -20.71 2.23
C VAL A 55 10.35 -19.81 1.34
N ILE A 56 9.63 -20.41 0.37
CA ILE A 56 8.75 -19.65 -0.54
C ILE A 56 7.56 -19.06 0.21
N ASP A 57 6.93 -19.79 1.15
CA ASP A 57 5.81 -19.30 1.93
C ASP A 57 6.27 -18.22 2.94
N ALA A 58 7.46 -18.38 3.52
CA ALA A 58 8.08 -17.37 4.36
C ALA A 58 8.41 -16.09 3.57
N MET A 59 8.95 -16.22 2.35
CA MET A 59 9.25 -15.09 1.47
C MET A 59 7.98 -14.39 0.99
N PHE A 60 6.91 -15.14 0.70
CA PHE A 60 5.62 -14.57 0.35
C PHE A 60 5.05 -13.75 1.51
N THR A 61 5.04 -14.31 2.73
CA THR A 61 4.56 -13.62 3.93
C THR A 61 5.40 -12.38 4.24
N ALA A 62 6.74 -12.49 4.17
CA ALA A 62 7.64 -11.35 4.39
C ALA A 62 7.44 -10.26 3.35
N THR A 63 7.23 -10.63 2.07
CA THR A 63 6.94 -9.68 0.99
C THR A 63 5.59 -9.01 1.22
N SER A 64 4.54 -9.79 1.51
CA SER A 64 3.20 -9.28 1.78
C SER A 64 3.18 -8.32 2.96
N ALA A 65 3.85 -8.66 4.08
CA ALA A 65 3.96 -7.82 5.26
C ALA A 65 4.75 -6.54 5.00
N THR A 66 5.91 -6.64 4.33
CA THR A 66 6.76 -5.47 4.03
C THR A 66 6.14 -4.56 2.97
N CYS A 67 5.47 -5.12 1.96
CA CYS A 67 4.72 -4.34 0.97
C CYS A 67 3.35 -3.88 1.49
N VAL A 68 2.98 -4.30 2.72
CA VAL A 68 1.71 -3.93 3.37
C VAL A 68 0.53 -4.35 2.49
N THR A 69 0.53 -5.60 2.06
CA THR A 69 -0.48 -6.13 1.15
C THR A 69 -1.57 -6.91 1.90
N GLY A 70 -1.19 -7.89 2.73
CA GLY A 70 -2.15 -8.72 3.48
C GLY A 70 -2.58 -10.01 2.77
N LEU A 71 -2.13 -10.29 1.56
CA LEU A 71 -2.31 -11.62 0.98
C LEU A 71 -1.48 -12.64 1.76
N ILE A 72 -2.11 -13.74 2.16
CA ILE A 72 -1.50 -14.77 2.99
C ILE A 72 -1.67 -16.16 2.35
N VAL A 73 -0.59 -16.94 2.33
CA VAL A 73 -0.60 -18.35 1.91
C VAL A 73 -0.75 -19.28 3.11
N ARG A 74 -0.57 -18.79 4.31
CA ARG A 74 -0.77 -19.47 5.59
C ARG A 74 -1.45 -18.51 6.54
N ASP A 75 -2.43 -18.99 7.29
CA ASP A 75 -3.13 -18.18 8.27
C ASP A 75 -2.18 -17.67 9.36
N THR A 76 -2.35 -16.39 9.75
CA THR A 76 -1.41 -15.73 10.66
C THR A 76 -1.51 -16.25 12.09
N TRP A 77 -2.73 -16.59 12.56
CA TRP A 77 -2.94 -17.08 13.89
C TRP A 77 -2.54 -18.54 14.04
N SER A 78 -3.00 -19.40 13.15
CA SER A 78 -2.80 -20.86 13.26
C SER A 78 -1.34 -21.25 12.94
N GLN A 79 -0.69 -20.60 11.98
CA GLN A 79 0.66 -20.94 11.55
C GLN A 79 1.75 -20.34 12.42
N PHE A 80 1.64 -19.05 12.76
CA PHE A 80 2.76 -18.32 13.37
C PHE A 80 2.68 -18.27 14.90
N SER A 81 3.80 -18.54 15.57
CA SER A 81 4.01 -18.31 16.99
C SER A 81 3.94 -16.82 17.32
N LEU A 82 3.89 -16.47 18.61
CA LEU A 82 3.99 -15.06 19.03
C LEU A 82 5.23 -14.37 18.47
N PHE A 83 6.37 -15.07 18.41
CA PHE A 83 7.60 -14.55 17.83
C PHE A 83 7.43 -14.25 16.32
N GLY A 84 6.83 -15.18 15.56
CA GLY A 84 6.53 -14.98 14.14
C GLY A 84 5.55 -13.82 13.91
N GLN A 85 4.50 -13.70 14.74
CA GLN A 85 3.55 -12.58 14.69
C GLN A 85 4.22 -11.23 14.97
N ILE A 86 5.17 -11.17 15.94
CA ILE A 86 5.96 -9.96 16.21
C ILE A 86 6.80 -9.58 15.00
N ILE A 87 7.45 -10.55 14.34
CA ILE A 87 8.23 -10.29 13.12
C ILE A 87 7.32 -9.74 12.01
N ILE A 88 6.16 -10.36 11.77
CA ILE A 88 5.19 -9.87 10.79
C ILE A 88 4.77 -8.44 11.12
N LEU A 89 4.46 -8.14 12.39
CA LEU A 89 4.07 -6.81 12.82
C LEU A 89 5.18 -5.77 12.60
N MET A 90 6.44 -6.13 12.88
CA MET A 90 7.60 -5.28 12.61
C MET A 90 7.77 -5.01 11.11
N LEU A 91 7.61 -6.03 10.25
CA LEU A 91 7.67 -5.88 8.80
C LEU A 91 6.55 -4.95 8.29
N ILE A 92 5.33 -5.08 8.82
CA ILE A 92 4.20 -4.20 8.54
C ILE A 92 4.54 -2.76 8.92
N GLN A 93 5.07 -2.53 10.11
CA GLN A 93 5.41 -1.18 10.59
C GLN A 93 6.51 -0.54 9.73
N VAL A 94 7.56 -1.30 9.39
CA VAL A 94 8.63 -0.85 8.49
C VAL A 94 8.07 -0.54 7.10
N GLY A 95 7.23 -1.41 6.59
CA GLY A 95 6.59 -1.25 5.28
C GLY A 95 5.63 -0.06 5.24
N GLY A 96 4.73 0.05 6.22
CA GLY A 96 3.67 1.06 6.31
C GLY A 96 4.22 2.47 6.41
N LEU A 97 5.13 2.72 7.34
CA LEU A 97 5.77 4.03 7.49
C LEU A 97 6.81 4.34 6.41
N GLY A 98 7.27 3.31 5.70
CA GLY A 98 8.35 3.41 4.71
C GLY A 98 9.73 3.34 5.35
N LEU A 99 10.59 2.49 4.79
CA LEU A 99 11.92 2.23 5.35
C LEU A 99 12.79 3.49 5.46
N VAL A 100 12.72 4.38 4.47
CA VAL A 100 13.50 5.64 4.48
C VAL A 100 13.04 6.54 5.63
N THR A 101 11.74 6.58 5.90
CA THR A 101 11.18 7.33 7.04
C THR A 101 11.71 6.80 8.36
N LEU A 102 11.69 5.48 8.57
CA LEU A 102 12.18 4.86 9.80
C LEU A 102 13.70 4.98 9.96
N THR A 103 14.48 4.71 8.93
CA THR A 103 15.95 4.83 9.01
C THR A 103 16.38 6.27 9.27
N SER A 104 15.69 7.24 8.67
CA SER A 104 15.94 8.66 8.91
C SER A 104 15.56 9.07 10.34
N PHE A 105 14.49 8.50 10.90
CA PHE A 105 14.11 8.72 12.28
C PHE A 105 15.19 8.19 13.25
N PHE A 106 15.65 6.96 13.08
CA PHE A 106 16.71 6.41 13.93
C PHE A 106 18.02 7.19 13.80
N ALA A 107 18.39 7.66 12.60
CA ALA A 107 19.55 8.52 12.40
C ALA A 107 19.39 9.85 13.16
N LEU A 108 18.19 10.45 13.13
CA LEU A 108 17.88 11.68 13.86
C LEU A 108 17.90 11.45 15.39
N ALA A 109 17.29 10.37 15.86
CA ALA A 109 17.25 9.99 17.28
C ALA A 109 18.66 9.75 17.82
N ALA A 110 19.55 9.14 17.02
CA ALA A 110 20.97 8.95 17.34
C ALA A 110 21.82 10.25 17.21
N ARG A 111 21.20 11.41 16.99
CA ARG A 111 21.85 12.71 16.76
C ARG A 111 22.89 12.71 15.64
N ARG A 112 22.78 11.80 14.66
CA ARG A 112 23.64 11.80 13.49
C ARG A 112 23.22 12.93 12.53
N ARG A 113 24.18 13.65 11.98
CA ARG A 113 23.91 14.64 10.93
C ARG A 113 23.50 13.91 9.66
N MET A 114 22.31 14.19 9.14
CA MET A 114 21.85 13.68 7.86
C MET A 114 22.56 14.41 6.71
N GLY A 115 23.08 13.65 5.76
CA GLY A 115 23.70 14.20 4.55
C GLY A 115 22.63 14.69 3.56
N PHE A 116 23.03 15.50 2.57
CA PHE A 116 22.13 15.96 1.49
C PHE A 116 21.43 14.82 0.76
N ARG A 117 22.09 13.68 0.61
CA ARG A 117 21.54 12.48 -0.01
C ARG A 117 20.39 11.89 0.82
N ASP A 118 20.61 11.77 2.14
CA ASP A 118 19.61 11.21 3.06
C ASP A 118 18.36 12.11 3.13
N LEU A 119 18.57 13.44 3.13
CA LEU A 119 17.47 14.42 3.11
C LEU A 119 16.69 14.37 1.79
N ARG A 120 17.36 14.12 0.65
CA ARG A 120 16.69 13.95 -0.64
C ARG A 120 15.84 12.69 -0.68
N LEU A 121 16.37 11.54 -0.22
CA LEU A 121 15.66 10.28 -0.12
C LEU A 121 14.43 10.41 0.78
N LEU A 122 14.57 11.11 1.90
CA LEU A 122 13.47 11.39 2.81
C LEU A 122 12.41 12.27 2.15
N GLY A 123 12.80 13.36 1.48
CA GLY A 123 11.86 14.22 0.75
C GLY A 123 11.05 13.46 -0.30
N GLU A 124 11.68 12.56 -1.06
CA GLU A 124 11.00 11.70 -2.03
C GLU A 124 10.05 10.69 -1.36
N SER A 125 10.40 10.15 -0.20
CA SER A 125 9.57 9.15 0.50
C SER A 125 8.34 9.74 1.19
N VAL A 126 8.44 10.96 1.73
CA VAL A 126 7.33 11.64 2.44
C VAL A 126 6.61 12.69 1.59
N SER A 127 6.93 12.76 0.30
CA SER A 127 6.35 13.73 -0.66
C SER A 127 6.48 15.20 -0.19
N ALA A 128 7.61 15.56 0.44
CA ALA A 128 7.85 16.89 0.99
C ALA A 128 8.55 17.81 -0.04
N ASP A 129 8.00 18.99 -0.23
CA ASP A 129 8.61 20.05 -1.03
C ASP A 129 9.73 20.75 -0.23
N GLY A 130 10.96 20.35 -0.50
CA GLY A 130 12.17 20.98 0.01
C GLY A 130 12.89 20.23 1.13
N LEU A 131 14.22 20.17 0.98
CA LEU A 131 15.14 19.41 1.85
C LEU A 131 15.19 19.90 3.29
N SER A 132 14.97 21.20 3.54
CA SER A 132 15.01 21.81 4.89
C SER A 132 13.81 21.40 5.77
N LYS A 133 12.66 21.10 5.16
CA LYS A 133 11.44 20.70 5.86
C LYS A 133 11.30 19.20 6.07
N ALA A 134 12.09 18.38 5.36
CA ALA A 134 11.95 16.92 5.38
C ALA A 134 12.10 16.32 6.79
N THR A 135 13.01 16.85 7.62
CA THR A 135 13.20 16.38 8.99
C THR A 135 12.05 16.76 9.94
N GLU A 136 11.41 17.91 9.73
CA GLU A 136 10.22 18.31 10.51
C GLU A 136 9.02 17.45 10.12
N VAL A 137 8.82 17.26 8.82
CA VAL A 137 7.76 16.37 8.30
C VAL A 137 7.94 14.97 8.83
N LEU A 138 9.16 14.43 8.85
CA LEU A 138 9.46 13.12 9.42
C LEU A 138 8.98 12.99 10.87
N LYS A 139 9.32 13.96 11.73
CA LYS A 139 8.90 13.95 13.14
C LYS A 139 7.39 13.97 13.28
N ILE A 140 6.70 14.76 12.44
CA ILE A 140 5.25 14.86 12.43
C ILE A 140 4.61 13.55 11.99
N VAL A 141 5.12 12.92 10.91
CA VAL A 141 4.63 11.62 10.41
C VAL A 141 4.67 10.56 11.49
N ILE A 142 5.80 10.42 12.19
CA ILE A 142 5.95 9.40 13.24
C ILE A 142 5.07 9.70 14.45
N LYS A 143 4.97 10.97 14.86
CA LYS A 143 4.08 11.35 15.97
C LYS A 143 2.61 11.10 15.63
N LEU A 144 2.18 11.41 14.42
CA LEU A 144 0.82 11.16 13.95
C LEU A 144 0.53 9.66 13.88
N ALA A 145 1.44 8.87 13.31
CA ALA A 145 1.29 7.42 13.25
C ALA A 145 1.16 6.82 14.66
N ALA A 146 2.09 7.14 15.56
CA ALA A 146 2.05 6.65 16.93
C ALA A 146 0.78 7.10 17.68
N ALA A 147 0.29 8.31 17.44
CA ALA A 147 -0.94 8.80 18.05
C ALA A 147 -2.17 8.05 17.56
N PHE A 148 -2.31 7.85 16.24
CA PHE A 148 -3.42 7.08 15.67
C PHE A 148 -3.38 5.62 16.12
N GLU A 149 -2.21 4.98 16.08
CA GLU A 149 -2.03 3.60 16.55
C GLU A 149 -2.38 3.46 18.04
N ALA A 150 -1.91 4.38 18.89
CA ALA A 150 -2.24 4.36 20.31
C ALA A 150 -3.75 4.53 20.55
N VAL A 151 -4.41 5.46 19.86
CA VAL A 151 -5.88 5.63 19.92
C VAL A 151 -6.59 4.37 19.47
N GLY A 152 -6.18 3.77 18.33
CA GLY A 152 -6.76 2.53 17.82
C GLY A 152 -6.60 1.37 18.79
N ILE A 153 -5.41 1.20 19.39
CA ILE A 153 -5.14 0.19 20.41
C ILE A 153 -6.10 0.36 21.59
N VAL A 154 -6.18 1.58 22.17
CA VAL A 154 -7.04 1.85 23.31
C VAL A 154 -8.50 1.55 22.99
N LEU A 155 -9.01 1.97 21.84
CA LEU A 155 -10.38 1.67 21.43
C LEU A 155 -10.62 0.17 21.25
N LEU A 156 -9.71 -0.57 20.63
CA LEU A 156 -9.85 -2.02 20.43
C LEU A 156 -9.69 -2.82 21.73
N LEU A 157 -8.95 -2.32 22.72
CA LEU A 157 -8.86 -2.95 24.04
C LEU A 157 -10.25 -3.11 24.71
N PHE A 158 -11.13 -2.12 24.55
CA PHE A 158 -12.51 -2.22 25.08
C PHE A 158 -13.35 -3.30 24.41
N ALA A 159 -13.01 -3.70 23.19
CA ALA A 159 -13.70 -4.77 22.48
C ALA A 159 -13.07 -6.15 22.72
N PHE A 160 -11.74 -6.24 22.65
CA PHE A 160 -11.07 -7.54 22.60
C PHE A 160 -10.61 -8.05 23.97
N VAL A 161 -10.32 -7.18 24.96
CA VAL A 161 -9.96 -7.63 26.31
C VAL A 161 -11.13 -8.33 27.02
N PRO A 162 -12.38 -7.84 26.98
CA PRO A 162 -13.52 -8.56 27.53
C PRO A 162 -13.77 -9.92 26.86
N GLN A 163 -13.40 -10.07 25.58
CA GLN A 163 -13.64 -11.29 24.81
C GLN A 163 -12.51 -12.32 24.96
N PHE A 164 -11.25 -11.88 25.00
CA PHE A 164 -10.06 -12.76 24.96
C PHE A 164 -9.17 -12.68 26.19
N GLY A 165 -9.56 -11.89 27.22
CA GLY A 165 -8.72 -11.68 28.39
C GLY A 165 -7.38 -11.04 28.05
N ALA A 166 -6.29 -11.55 28.62
CA ALA A 166 -4.94 -11.02 28.41
C ALA A 166 -4.48 -11.09 26.93
N GLU A 167 -4.89 -12.10 26.19
CA GLU A 167 -4.59 -12.19 24.74
C GLU A 167 -5.24 -11.06 23.94
N GLY A 168 -6.38 -10.53 24.43
CA GLY A 168 -7.06 -9.39 23.80
C GLY A 168 -6.19 -8.15 23.70
N VAL A 169 -5.20 -7.99 24.58
CA VAL A 169 -4.22 -6.89 24.48
C VAL A 169 -3.38 -7.06 23.21
N TRP A 170 -2.84 -8.26 22.97
CA TRP A 170 -2.05 -8.54 21.78
C TRP A 170 -2.86 -8.41 20.49
N VAL A 171 -4.08 -8.96 20.47
CA VAL A 171 -5.01 -8.83 19.33
C VAL A 171 -5.31 -7.36 19.04
N SER A 172 -5.53 -6.52 20.07
CA SER A 172 -5.76 -5.08 19.92
C SER A 172 -4.57 -4.36 19.31
N VAL A 173 -3.35 -4.63 19.80
CA VAL A 173 -2.12 -4.04 19.28
C VAL A 173 -1.89 -4.44 17.84
N PHE A 174 -1.98 -5.74 17.55
CA PHE A 174 -1.76 -6.26 16.21
C PHE A 174 -2.76 -5.69 15.19
N THR A 175 -4.06 -5.74 15.55
CA THR A 175 -5.13 -5.27 14.66
C THR A 175 -5.06 -3.77 14.44
N ALA A 176 -4.78 -2.96 15.48
CA ALA A 176 -4.67 -1.51 15.32
C ALA A 176 -3.53 -1.13 14.38
N ILE A 177 -2.34 -1.69 14.58
CA ILE A 177 -1.17 -1.41 13.73
C ILE A 177 -1.43 -1.91 12.29
N SER A 178 -1.95 -3.13 12.13
CA SER A 178 -2.27 -3.70 10.82
C SER A 178 -3.30 -2.85 10.07
N ALA A 179 -4.37 -2.41 10.75
CA ALA A 179 -5.41 -1.56 10.16
C ALA A 179 -4.88 -0.16 9.79
N PHE A 180 -4.11 0.49 10.68
CA PHE A 180 -3.52 1.81 10.40
C PHE A 180 -2.50 1.76 9.27
N CYS A 181 -1.64 0.74 9.28
CA CYS A 181 -0.69 0.52 8.19
C CYS A 181 -1.35 0.04 6.89
N ASN A 182 -2.65 -0.26 6.88
CA ASN A 182 -3.38 -0.85 5.75
C ASN A 182 -2.77 -2.19 5.31
N ALA A 183 -2.42 -3.05 6.26
CA ALA A 183 -1.64 -4.26 5.99
C ALA A 183 -2.47 -5.53 5.77
N GLY A 184 -3.72 -5.57 6.23
CA GLY A 184 -4.64 -6.68 6.01
C GLY A 184 -4.34 -7.97 6.78
N PHE A 185 -3.28 -8.00 7.58
CA PHE A 185 -3.02 -9.13 8.47
C PHE A 185 -3.87 -9.04 9.73
N ASP A 186 -4.40 -10.17 10.16
CA ASP A 186 -5.21 -10.28 11.37
C ASP A 186 -4.88 -11.55 12.18
N LEU A 187 -5.45 -11.65 13.37
CA LEU A 187 -5.30 -12.79 14.26
C LEU A 187 -6.64 -13.51 14.53
N PHE A 188 -7.61 -13.35 13.63
CA PHE A 188 -8.95 -13.92 13.77
C PHE A 188 -9.07 -15.34 13.20
N GLY A 189 -8.00 -15.92 12.69
CA GLY A 189 -7.91 -17.33 12.34
C GLY A 189 -8.26 -18.30 13.47
N ARG A 190 -8.35 -17.80 14.73
CA ARG A 190 -8.90 -18.55 15.87
C ARG A 190 -10.38 -18.95 15.73
N PHE A 191 -11.13 -18.24 14.89
CA PHE A 191 -12.54 -18.59 14.58
C PHE A 191 -12.68 -19.51 13.37
N GLY A 192 -11.60 -19.74 12.66
CA GLY A 192 -11.48 -20.51 11.44
C GLY A 192 -10.40 -19.91 10.56
N ASP A 193 -9.59 -20.74 9.92
CA ASP A 193 -8.51 -20.26 9.05
C ASP A 193 -9.05 -19.28 7.99
N TYR A 194 -8.36 -18.17 7.80
CA TYR A 194 -8.70 -17.09 6.86
C TYR A 194 -10.04 -16.38 7.13
N SER A 195 -10.60 -16.47 8.36
CA SER A 195 -11.91 -15.91 8.68
C SER A 195 -11.98 -14.38 8.68
N SER A 196 -10.85 -13.70 8.81
CA SER A 196 -10.75 -12.24 8.94
C SER A 196 -11.79 -11.68 9.94
N LEU A 197 -12.47 -10.58 9.64
CA LEU A 197 -13.47 -9.95 10.51
C LEU A 197 -14.90 -10.45 10.25
N VAL A 198 -15.12 -11.55 9.51
CA VAL A 198 -16.45 -12.11 9.28
C VAL A 198 -17.22 -12.37 10.58
N PRO A 199 -16.61 -12.90 11.67
CA PRO A 199 -17.29 -13.07 12.95
C PRO A 199 -17.78 -11.76 13.58
N TYR A 200 -17.23 -10.61 13.17
CA TYR A 200 -17.58 -9.27 13.68
C TYR A 200 -18.52 -8.49 12.78
N VAL A 201 -19.19 -9.14 11.82
CA VAL A 201 -20.12 -8.48 10.90
C VAL A 201 -21.27 -7.73 11.60
N ASN A 202 -21.68 -8.18 12.79
CA ASN A 202 -22.69 -7.52 13.61
C ASN A 202 -22.11 -6.63 14.71
N ASN A 203 -20.79 -6.55 14.86
CA ASN A 203 -20.15 -5.67 15.83
C ASN A 203 -19.76 -4.34 15.16
N TYR A 204 -20.69 -3.39 15.14
CA TYR A 204 -20.50 -2.09 14.49
C TYR A 204 -19.39 -1.25 15.12
N TYR A 205 -19.14 -1.43 16.44
CA TYR A 205 -18.07 -0.73 17.12
C TYR A 205 -16.70 -1.13 16.59
N VAL A 206 -16.40 -2.42 16.53
CA VAL A 206 -15.13 -2.95 16.00
C VAL A 206 -14.94 -2.51 14.54
N GLN A 207 -15.99 -2.65 13.72
CA GLN A 207 -15.94 -2.22 12.33
C GLN A 207 -15.67 -0.72 12.19
N ALA A 208 -16.33 0.13 12.98
CA ALA A 208 -16.14 1.58 12.93
C ALA A 208 -14.71 1.99 13.33
N VAL A 209 -14.16 1.39 14.39
CA VAL A 209 -12.78 1.66 14.83
C VAL A 209 -11.77 1.24 13.76
N ILE A 210 -11.91 0.04 13.21
CA ILE A 210 -11.00 -0.46 12.17
C ILE A 210 -11.12 0.38 10.89
N MET A 211 -12.32 0.73 10.43
CA MET A 211 -12.52 1.63 9.29
C MET A 211 -11.86 2.99 9.52
N PHE A 212 -12.01 3.56 10.71
CA PHE A 212 -11.35 4.81 11.05
C PHE A 212 -9.83 4.71 10.93
N MET A 213 -9.23 3.62 11.43
CA MET A 213 -7.79 3.37 11.33
C MET A 213 -7.33 3.25 9.88
N ILE A 214 -8.06 2.48 9.05
CA ILE A 214 -7.80 2.31 7.62
C ILE A 214 -7.85 3.67 6.90
N MET A 215 -8.90 4.45 7.13
CA MET A 215 -9.05 5.78 6.52
C MET A 215 -7.94 6.72 6.96
N ALA A 216 -7.58 6.70 8.25
CA ALA A 216 -6.49 7.51 8.78
C ALA A 216 -5.14 7.20 8.12
N GLY A 217 -4.79 5.92 7.99
CA GLY A 217 -3.57 5.49 7.31
C GLY A 217 -3.56 5.80 5.80
N GLY A 218 -4.73 5.65 5.14
CA GLY A 218 -4.87 5.79 3.69
C GLY A 218 -4.94 7.22 3.15
N LEU A 219 -5.26 8.23 3.98
CA LEU A 219 -5.40 9.64 3.53
C LEU A 219 -4.06 10.33 3.23
N GLY A 220 -2.95 9.80 3.76
CA GLY A 220 -1.63 10.41 3.60
C GLY A 220 -1.27 11.42 4.68
N PHE A 221 -0.01 11.36 5.12
CA PHE A 221 0.46 12.14 6.27
C PHE A 221 0.43 13.64 6.03
N MET A 222 0.70 14.11 4.79
CA MET A 222 0.65 15.54 4.45
C MET A 222 -0.75 16.11 4.55
N VAL A 223 -1.78 15.34 4.19
CA VAL A 223 -3.18 15.76 4.34
C VAL A 223 -3.54 15.95 5.81
N TRP A 224 -3.08 15.05 6.68
CA TRP A 224 -3.27 15.19 8.12
C TRP A 224 -2.59 16.44 8.70
N VAL A 225 -1.38 16.76 8.24
CA VAL A 225 -0.67 18.00 8.63
C VAL A 225 -1.49 19.23 8.24
N GLU A 226 -2.00 19.26 7.00
CA GLU A 226 -2.83 20.38 6.53
C GLU A 226 -4.17 20.46 7.28
N LEU A 227 -4.80 19.34 7.60
CA LEU A 227 -6.03 19.29 8.39
C LEU A 227 -5.81 19.82 9.82
N ALA A 228 -4.70 19.45 10.46
CA ALA A 228 -4.33 19.97 11.78
C ALA A 228 -4.10 21.49 11.77
N GLU A 229 -3.51 22.00 10.68
CA GLU A 229 -3.28 23.43 10.50
C GLU A 229 -4.50 24.21 9.97
N TYR A 230 -5.55 23.53 9.50
CA TYR A 230 -6.71 24.13 8.87
C TYR A 230 -7.42 25.15 9.77
N ARG A 231 -7.48 24.89 11.08
CA ARG A 231 -8.07 25.84 12.04
C ARG A 231 -7.37 27.19 12.05
N LYS A 232 -6.05 27.21 11.76
CA LYS A 232 -5.23 28.44 11.73
C LYS A 232 -5.21 29.09 10.35
N LYS A 233 -5.00 28.28 9.29
CA LYS A 233 -4.77 28.77 7.92
C LYS A 233 -6.04 28.95 7.10
N ARG A 234 -7.15 28.28 7.47
CA ARG A 234 -8.44 28.29 6.76
C ARG A 234 -8.32 27.96 5.26
N ARG A 235 -7.24 27.33 4.82
CA ARG A 235 -6.97 26.97 3.42
C ARG A 235 -6.38 25.56 3.36
N LEU A 236 -6.84 24.77 2.39
CA LEU A 236 -6.27 23.48 2.01
C LEU A 236 -5.60 23.62 0.65
N SER A 237 -4.48 22.92 0.44
CA SER A 237 -3.84 22.82 -0.88
C SER A 237 -4.76 22.14 -1.89
N LEU A 238 -4.48 22.31 -3.18
CA LEU A 238 -5.16 21.59 -4.24
C LEU A 238 -5.02 20.07 -4.04
N HIS A 239 -3.82 19.63 -3.64
CA HIS A 239 -3.55 18.22 -3.35
C HIS A 239 -4.49 17.67 -2.27
N ALA A 240 -4.57 18.31 -1.11
CA ALA A 240 -5.42 17.86 -0.01
C ALA A 240 -6.91 17.85 -0.41
N LYS A 241 -7.39 18.85 -1.15
CA LYS A 241 -8.76 18.89 -1.65
C LYS A 241 -9.07 17.71 -2.57
N VAL A 242 -8.20 17.43 -3.55
CA VAL A 242 -8.37 16.31 -4.49
C VAL A 242 -8.35 14.98 -3.74
N VAL A 243 -7.40 14.79 -2.82
CA VAL A 243 -7.34 13.55 -2.00
C VAL A 243 -8.62 13.34 -1.21
N LEU A 244 -9.08 14.36 -0.47
CA LEU A 244 -10.28 14.25 0.36
C LEU A 244 -11.54 13.98 -0.47
N GLN A 245 -11.75 14.74 -1.55
CA GLN A 245 -12.92 14.59 -2.42
C GLN A 245 -12.97 13.19 -3.06
N PHE A 246 -11.90 12.75 -3.70
CA PHE A 246 -11.87 11.46 -4.36
C PHE A 246 -11.89 10.29 -3.36
N SER A 247 -11.27 10.43 -2.19
CA SER A 247 -11.38 9.39 -1.15
C SER A 247 -12.82 9.20 -0.68
N VAL A 248 -13.54 10.28 -0.39
CA VAL A 248 -14.95 10.23 0.01
C VAL A 248 -15.81 9.66 -1.12
N ILE A 249 -15.62 10.10 -2.37
CA ILE A 249 -16.34 9.56 -3.54
C ILE A 249 -16.18 8.04 -3.63
N PHE A 250 -14.96 7.53 -3.48
CA PHE A 250 -14.72 6.10 -3.58
C PHE A 250 -15.25 5.33 -2.37
N TRP A 251 -15.11 5.84 -1.15
CA TRP A 251 -15.64 5.17 0.05
C TRP A 251 -17.16 5.09 0.01
N VAL A 252 -17.83 6.23 -0.21
CA VAL A 252 -19.30 6.29 -0.21
C VAL A 252 -19.88 5.70 -1.49
N GLY A 253 -19.33 6.07 -2.65
CA GLY A 253 -19.79 5.57 -3.94
C GLY A 253 -19.60 4.06 -4.07
N GLY A 254 -18.43 3.54 -3.65
CA GLY A 254 -18.18 2.11 -3.59
C GLY A 254 -19.13 1.38 -2.64
N ALA A 255 -19.42 1.95 -1.46
CA ALA A 255 -20.38 1.39 -0.50
C ALA A 255 -21.81 1.33 -1.07
N VAL A 256 -22.27 2.40 -1.71
CA VAL A 256 -23.58 2.44 -2.35
C VAL A 256 -23.68 1.37 -3.45
N LEU A 257 -22.68 1.28 -4.32
CA LEU A 257 -22.69 0.29 -5.41
C LEU A 257 -22.63 -1.15 -4.85
N LEU A 258 -21.81 -1.43 -3.84
CA LEU A 258 -21.73 -2.75 -3.21
C LEU A 258 -23.04 -3.08 -2.49
N ALA A 259 -23.66 -2.12 -1.80
CA ALA A 259 -24.95 -2.32 -1.17
C ALA A 259 -26.02 -2.67 -2.22
N LEU A 260 -26.06 -1.98 -3.35
CA LEU A 260 -27.03 -2.27 -4.41
C LEU A 260 -26.84 -3.67 -5.02
N LEU A 261 -25.59 -4.12 -5.17
CA LEU A 261 -25.27 -5.40 -5.80
C LEU A 261 -25.43 -6.59 -4.84
N GLU A 262 -25.15 -6.43 -3.54
CA GLU A 262 -25.13 -7.52 -2.56
C GLU A 262 -26.30 -7.50 -1.58
N TRP A 263 -27.21 -6.52 -1.67
CA TRP A 263 -28.31 -6.32 -0.71
C TRP A 263 -29.15 -7.55 -0.44
N SER A 264 -29.44 -8.30 -1.50
CA SER A 264 -30.31 -9.48 -1.45
C SER A 264 -29.53 -10.80 -1.54
N ASN A 265 -28.20 -10.77 -1.61
CA ASN A 265 -27.38 -11.97 -1.70
C ASN A 265 -27.40 -12.71 -0.34
N PRO A 266 -28.05 -13.89 -0.23
CA PRO A 266 -28.21 -14.60 1.05
C PRO A 266 -26.91 -15.10 1.64
N ARG A 267 -25.85 -15.25 0.81
CA ARG A 267 -24.53 -15.72 1.24
C ARG A 267 -23.62 -14.62 1.77
N THR A 268 -23.97 -13.35 1.54
CA THR A 268 -23.18 -12.19 1.97
C THR A 268 -23.98 -11.27 2.88
N MET A 269 -24.79 -10.36 2.32
CA MET A 269 -25.49 -9.32 3.08
C MET A 269 -26.99 -9.64 3.32
N GLY A 270 -27.58 -10.60 2.59
CA GLY A 270 -29.03 -10.84 2.60
C GLY A 270 -29.61 -11.11 3.99
N GLY A 271 -28.89 -11.86 4.83
CA GLY A 271 -29.31 -12.20 6.20
C GLY A 271 -29.05 -11.10 7.25
N LEU A 272 -28.41 -9.98 6.90
CA LEU A 272 -28.09 -8.91 7.83
C LEU A 272 -29.26 -7.94 8.02
N SER A 273 -29.34 -7.29 9.18
CA SER A 273 -30.22 -6.15 9.41
C SER A 273 -29.87 -4.97 8.48
N VAL A 274 -30.80 -4.05 8.24
CA VAL A 274 -30.56 -2.88 7.39
C VAL A 274 -29.31 -2.08 7.82
N PRO A 275 -29.11 -1.75 9.11
CA PRO A 275 -27.86 -1.10 9.55
C PRO A 275 -26.63 -1.99 9.31
N GLY A 276 -26.75 -3.31 9.48
CA GLY A 276 -25.68 -4.27 9.22
C GLY A 276 -25.27 -4.30 7.75
N LYS A 277 -26.23 -4.27 6.82
CA LYS A 277 -25.95 -4.20 5.37
C LYS A 277 -25.20 -2.91 5.00
N ILE A 278 -25.64 -1.77 5.53
CA ILE A 278 -24.99 -0.48 5.30
C ILE A 278 -23.55 -0.49 5.84
N MET A 279 -23.38 -1.00 7.07
CA MET A 279 -22.06 -1.06 7.71
C MET A 279 -21.11 -2.02 6.97
N ALA A 280 -21.58 -3.20 6.58
CA ALA A 280 -20.80 -4.18 5.82
C ALA A 280 -20.39 -3.63 4.44
N ALA A 281 -21.31 -2.96 3.72
CA ALA A 281 -21.02 -2.33 2.44
C ALA A 281 -19.99 -1.21 2.59
N LEU A 282 -20.14 -0.36 3.61
CA LEU A 282 -19.19 0.73 3.89
C LEU A 282 -17.82 0.17 4.28
N PHE A 283 -17.80 -0.84 5.18
CA PHE A 283 -16.56 -1.50 5.59
C PHE A 283 -15.84 -2.10 4.39
N GLN A 284 -16.56 -2.84 3.54
CA GLN A 284 -15.96 -3.49 2.39
C GLN A 284 -15.45 -2.47 1.37
N SER A 285 -16.19 -1.38 1.13
CA SER A 285 -15.73 -0.28 0.26
C SER A 285 -14.47 0.41 0.78
N VAL A 286 -14.39 0.66 2.09
CA VAL A 286 -13.19 1.23 2.73
C VAL A 286 -12.03 0.24 2.66
N SER A 287 -12.28 -1.04 2.90
CA SER A 287 -11.26 -2.08 2.92
C SER A 287 -10.64 -2.34 1.54
N THR A 288 -11.41 -2.24 0.45
CA THR A 288 -10.87 -2.34 -0.93
C THR A 288 -9.81 -1.29 -1.23
N ARG A 289 -9.71 -0.23 -0.41
CA ARG A 289 -8.73 0.84 -0.55
C ARG A 289 -7.44 0.52 0.23
N THR A 290 -6.84 -0.63 -0.06
CA THR A 290 -5.56 -1.12 0.46
C THR A 290 -5.56 -1.62 1.91
N ALA A 291 -6.70 -2.08 2.47
CA ALA A 291 -6.73 -2.51 3.88
C ALA A 291 -6.73 -4.02 4.08
N GLY A 292 -7.37 -4.79 3.19
CA GLY A 292 -7.28 -6.24 3.16
C GLY A 292 -8.12 -7.03 4.16
N MET A 293 -8.88 -6.36 5.03
CA MET A 293 -9.78 -7.01 5.99
C MET A 293 -11.20 -7.10 5.42
N ASN A 294 -11.94 -8.17 5.68
CA ASN A 294 -13.32 -8.36 5.22
C ASN A 294 -14.26 -8.78 6.35
N THR A 295 -15.50 -8.30 6.28
CA THR A 295 -16.59 -8.63 7.21
C THR A 295 -17.64 -9.53 6.59
N ILE A 296 -17.55 -9.79 5.28
CA ILE A 296 -18.42 -10.70 4.52
C ILE A 296 -17.55 -11.70 3.76
N ASP A 297 -18.13 -12.84 3.40
CA ASP A 297 -17.44 -13.83 2.57
C ASP A 297 -17.30 -13.33 1.12
N LEU A 298 -16.08 -12.99 0.73
CA LEU A 298 -15.80 -12.45 -0.61
C LEU A 298 -15.89 -13.51 -1.71
N ALA A 299 -15.66 -14.78 -1.40
CA ALA A 299 -15.80 -15.85 -2.36
C ALA A 299 -17.28 -16.03 -2.77
N ALA A 300 -18.21 -15.74 -1.85
CA ALA A 300 -19.64 -15.80 -2.06
C ALA A 300 -20.26 -14.55 -2.72
N CYS A 301 -19.47 -13.48 -2.92
CA CYS A 301 -19.94 -12.27 -3.61
C CYS A 301 -20.25 -12.54 -5.08
N SER A 302 -21.18 -11.74 -5.64
CA SER A 302 -21.52 -11.81 -7.05
C SER A 302 -20.33 -11.46 -7.95
N PRO A 303 -20.26 -12.01 -9.18
CA PRO A 303 -19.17 -11.70 -10.11
C PRO A 303 -19.03 -10.19 -10.41
N ILE A 304 -20.14 -9.48 -10.49
CA ILE A 304 -20.16 -8.02 -10.72
C ILE A 304 -19.60 -7.28 -9.51
N SER A 305 -19.92 -7.70 -8.30
CA SER A 305 -19.34 -7.13 -7.07
C SER A 305 -17.83 -7.35 -6.99
N LYS A 306 -17.36 -8.55 -7.36
CA LYS A 306 -15.93 -8.85 -7.44
C LYS A 306 -15.23 -7.97 -8.48
N LEU A 307 -15.85 -7.76 -9.65
CA LEU A 307 -15.30 -6.86 -10.68
C LEU A 307 -15.25 -5.40 -10.20
N LEU A 308 -16.32 -4.90 -9.56
CA LEU A 308 -16.33 -3.56 -8.96
C LEU A 308 -15.23 -3.42 -7.92
N MET A 309 -15.10 -4.39 -7.02
CA MET A 309 -14.06 -4.39 -6.01
C MET A 309 -12.66 -4.44 -6.63
N SER A 310 -12.46 -5.18 -7.74
CA SER A 310 -11.17 -5.21 -8.46
C SER A 310 -10.77 -3.84 -8.98
N VAL A 311 -11.72 -3.06 -9.52
CA VAL A 311 -11.48 -1.68 -9.93
C VAL A 311 -11.12 -0.79 -8.74
N LEU A 312 -11.84 -0.91 -7.62
CA LEU A 312 -11.55 -0.14 -6.40
C LEU A 312 -10.19 -0.51 -5.80
N GLN A 313 -9.81 -1.79 -5.83
CA GLN A 313 -8.49 -2.29 -5.39
C GLN A 313 -7.34 -1.76 -6.23
N PHE A 314 -7.54 -1.66 -7.55
CA PHE A 314 -6.54 -1.10 -8.46
C PHE A 314 -6.26 0.37 -8.15
N ILE A 315 -7.30 1.13 -7.74
CA ILE A 315 -7.18 2.52 -7.28
C ILE A 315 -6.83 2.53 -5.80
N GLY A 316 -5.56 2.57 -5.48
CA GLY A 316 -5.02 2.52 -4.11
C GLY A 316 -5.23 3.81 -3.30
N ALA A 317 -4.46 3.95 -2.23
CA ALA A 317 -4.54 5.05 -1.29
C ALA A 317 -3.91 6.37 -1.80
N ALA A 318 -3.89 7.42 -0.97
CA ALA A 318 -3.29 8.70 -1.30
C ALA A 318 -1.75 8.64 -1.37
N PRO A 319 -1.09 9.56 -2.10
CA PRO A 319 0.37 9.72 -2.01
C PRO A 319 0.82 10.06 -0.59
N GLY A 320 1.96 9.51 -0.17
CA GLY A 320 2.47 9.70 1.19
C GLY A 320 1.60 9.08 2.28
N SER A 321 0.86 8.00 1.96
CA SER A 321 0.07 7.18 2.87
C SER A 321 0.73 5.82 3.10
N THR A 322 0.12 5.03 3.99
CA THR A 322 0.56 3.66 4.26
C THR A 322 0.21 2.68 3.14
N GLY A 323 -0.82 2.92 2.34
CA GLY A 323 -1.28 2.05 1.25
C GLY A 323 -0.47 2.16 -0.05
N GLY A 324 -0.55 1.15 -0.92
CA GLY A 324 0.12 1.07 -2.23
C GLY A 324 -0.81 1.32 -3.43
N GLY A 325 -0.60 0.59 -4.52
CA GLY A 325 -1.39 0.67 -5.76
C GLY A 325 -1.26 1.97 -6.54
N VAL A 326 -2.14 2.14 -7.56
CA VAL A 326 -2.27 3.40 -8.29
C VAL A 326 -2.85 4.45 -7.36
N LYS A 327 -2.14 5.54 -7.13
CA LYS A 327 -2.56 6.56 -6.16
C LYS A 327 -3.86 7.26 -6.59
N VAL A 328 -4.70 7.58 -5.60
CA VAL A 328 -5.99 8.27 -5.83
C VAL A 328 -5.82 9.55 -6.65
N THR A 329 -4.75 10.31 -6.42
CA THR A 329 -4.45 11.53 -7.19
C THR A 329 -4.06 11.25 -8.63
N THR A 330 -3.37 10.13 -8.89
CA THR A 330 -3.02 9.67 -10.25
C THR A 330 -4.30 9.40 -11.06
N PHE A 331 -5.25 8.69 -10.46
CA PHE A 331 -6.54 8.42 -11.07
C PHE A 331 -7.39 9.69 -11.21
N ALA A 332 -7.39 10.57 -10.19
CA ALA A 332 -8.09 11.85 -10.23
C ALA A 332 -7.58 12.75 -11.37
N VAL A 333 -6.26 12.83 -11.57
CA VAL A 333 -5.66 13.59 -12.69
C VAL A 333 -6.17 13.05 -14.03
N LEU A 334 -6.22 11.72 -14.21
CA LEU A 334 -6.73 11.14 -15.46
C LEU A 334 -8.20 11.50 -15.72
N ILE A 335 -9.09 11.29 -14.73
CA ILE A 335 -10.53 11.60 -14.86
C ILE A 335 -10.75 13.09 -15.14
N LEU A 336 -10.03 13.97 -14.45
CA LEU A 336 -10.15 15.41 -14.62
C LEU A 336 -9.55 15.89 -15.96
N THR A 337 -8.52 15.21 -16.47
CA THR A 337 -7.98 15.44 -17.81
C THR A 337 -9.01 15.05 -18.88
N ILE A 338 -9.61 13.85 -18.77
CA ILE A 338 -10.67 13.42 -19.69
C ILE A 338 -11.81 14.43 -19.69
N ARG A 339 -12.23 14.92 -18.53
CA ARG A 339 -13.27 15.96 -18.42
C ARG A 339 -12.84 17.27 -19.08
N SER A 340 -11.59 17.72 -18.91
CA SER A 340 -11.07 18.95 -19.54
C SER A 340 -11.09 18.83 -21.07
N VAL A 341 -10.59 17.72 -21.61
CA VAL A 341 -10.58 17.43 -23.06
C VAL A 341 -12.02 17.37 -23.60
N ALA A 342 -12.94 16.69 -22.90
CA ALA A 342 -14.35 16.62 -23.29
C ALA A 342 -15.04 18.00 -23.28
N GLN A 343 -14.49 18.98 -22.54
CA GLN A 343 -14.95 20.38 -22.54
C GLN A 343 -14.26 21.23 -23.63
N GLY A 344 -13.47 20.63 -24.51
CA GLY A 344 -12.74 21.33 -25.59
C GLY A 344 -11.56 22.17 -25.08
N ARG A 345 -10.96 21.83 -23.93
CA ARG A 345 -9.78 22.51 -23.41
C ARG A 345 -8.51 21.75 -23.80
N ASP A 346 -7.51 22.46 -24.27
CA ASP A 346 -6.20 21.88 -24.61
C ASP A 346 -5.39 21.51 -23.36
N ASP A 347 -5.70 22.12 -22.22
CA ASP A 347 -4.97 21.95 -20.96
C ASP A 347 -5.83 21.28 -19.87
N CYS A 348 -5.19 20.48 -19.03
CA CYS A 348 -5.81 19.93 -17.83
C CYS A 348 -5.91 21.00 -16.74
N VAL A 349 -7.13 21.41 -16.38
CA VAL A 349 -7.41 22.40 -15.33
C VAL A 349 -8.13 21.74 -14.16
N ILE A 350 -7.54 21.83 -12.97
CA ILE A 350 -8.10 21.28 -11.73
C ILE A 350 -8.24 22.42 -10.70
N GLY A 351 -9.47 22.70 -10.26
CA GLY A 351 -9.73 23.73 -9.22
C GLY A 351 -9.15 25.12 -9.56
N GLY A 352 -9.16 25.50 -10.83
CA GLY A 352 -8.60 26.76 -11.30
C GLY A 352 -7.07 26.78 -11.48
N HIS A 353 -6.40 25.63 -11.35
CA HIS A 353 -4.96 25.50 -11.57
C HIS A 353 -4.68 24.68 -12.81
N HIS A 354 -3.73 25.13 -13.62
CA HIS A 354 -3.19 24.39 -14.75
C HIS A 354 -2.29 23.27 -14.25
N ILE A 355 -2.47 22.04 -14.77
CA ILE A 355 -1.66 20.87 -14.46
C ILE A 355 -0.72 20.61 -15.63
N GLU A 356 0.58 20.57 -15.35
CA GLU A 356 1.61 20.29 -16.35
C GLU A 356 1.32 19.00 -17.12
N SER A 357 1.40 19.02 -18.46
CA SER A 357 1.23 17.84 -19.33
C SER A 357 2.15 16.68 -18.92
N LYS A 358 3.33 16.99 -18.41
CA LYS A 358 4.28 16.00 -17.87
C LYS A 358 3.69 15.17 -16.72
N THR A 359 2.86 15.78 -15.87
CA THR A 359 2.17 15.11 -14.77
C THR A 359 1.08 14.18 -15.31
N VAL A 360 0.36 14.62 -16.37
CA VAL A 360 -0.66 13.80 -17.04
C VAL A 360 -0.02 12.57 -17.70
N TYR A 361 1.08 12.75 -18.45
CA TYR A 361 1.81 11.63 -19.08
C TYR A 361 2.33 10.63 -18.03
N ARG A 362 2.86 11.13 -16.89
CA ARG A 362 3.29 10.27 -15.79
C ARG A 362 2.13 9.49 -15.19
N ALA A 363 0.97 10.12 -15.00
CA ALA A 363 -0.23 9.47 -14.49
C ALA A 363 -0.69 8.36 -15.43
N LEU A 364 -0.76 8.63 -16.74
CA LEU A 364 -1.12 7.64 -17.77
C LEU A 364 -0.14 6.47 -17.77
N THR A 365 1.17 6.73 -17.72
CA THR A 365 2.21 5.70 -17.68
C THR A 365 2.04 4.78 -16.46
N ILE A 366 1.76 5.33 -15.28
CA ILE A 366 1.54 4.55 -14.05
C ILE A 366 0.32 3.61 -14.21
N ILE A 367 -0.78 4.14 -14.76
CA ILE A 367 -2.02 3.38 -14.93
C ILE A 367 -1.82 2.24 -15.95
N VAL A 368 -1.20 2.53 -17.09
CA VAL A 368 -0.97 1.51 -18.15
C VAL A 368 -0.05 0.39 -17.63
N ILE A 369 1.09 0.73 -17.03
CA ILE A 369 2.02 -0.28 -16.50
C ILE A 369 1.33 -1.09 -15.38
N GLY A 370 0.57 -0.42 -14.50
CA GLY A 370 -0.17 -1.08 -13.44
C GLY A 370 -1.25 -2.04 -13.99
N ALA A 371 -2.00 -1.61 -15.01
CA ALA A 371 -3.00 -2.46 -15.65
C ALA A 371 -2.36 -3.69 -16.31
N VAL A 372 -1.26 -3.51 -17.05
CA VAL A 372 -0.52 -4.63 -17.65
C VAL A 372 -0.03 -5.60 -16.57
N ALA A 373 0.48 -5.11 -15.43
CA ALA A 373 0.91 -5.96 -14.34
C ALA A 373 -0.26 -6.73 -13.70
N ALA A 374 -1.36 -6.06 -13.38
CA ALA A 374 -2.52 -6.67 -12.72
C ALA A 374 -3.23 -7.68 -13.65
N PHE A 375 -3.59 -7.27 -14.87
CA PHE A 375 -4.29 -8.17 -15.80
C PHE A 375 -3.38 -9.25 -16.37
N GLY A 376 -2.11 -8.94 -16.65
CA GLY A 376 -1.13 -9.92 -17.09
C GLY A 376 -0.88 -11.00 -16.04
N SER A 377 -0.81 -10.63 -14.76
CA SER A 377 -0.71 -11.62 -13.68
C SER A 377 -1.98 -12.46 -13.53
N ALA A 378 -3.17 -11.90 -13.75
CA ALA A 378 -4.42 -12.66 -13.72
C ALA A 378 -4.44 -13.77 -14.78
N VAL A 379 -3.99 -13.48 -16.01
CA VAL A 379 -3.88 -14.47 -17.08
C VAL A 379 -2.93 -15.61 -16.69
N VAL A 380 -1.74 -15.26 -16.18
CA VAL A 380 -0.75 -16.29 -15.76
C VAL A 380 -1.30 -17.15 -14.63
N VAL A 381 -1.99 -16.53 -13.64
CA VAL A 381 -2.57 -17.26 -12.50
C VAL A 381 -3.69 -18.20 -12.96
N TYR A 382 -4.56 -17.75 -13.86
CA TYR A 382 -5.63 -18.58 -14.42
C TYR A 382 -5.10 -19.88 -15.02
N TYR A 383 -4.07 -19.81 -15.87
CA TYR A 383 -3.43 -21.02 -16.43
C TYR A 383 -2.68 -21.86 -15.37
N ASN A 384 -2.13 -21.23 -14.35
CA ASN A 384 -1.43 -21.92 -13.26
C ASN A 384 -2.35 -22.67 -12.30
N THR A 385 -3.61 -22.25 -12.17
CA THR A 385 -4.63 -22.93 -11.34
C THR A 385 -5.37 -24.01 -12.12
N ALA A 386 -4.86 -24.42 -13.30
CA ALA A 386 -5.47 -25.42 -14.17
C ALA A 386 -6.96 -25.16 -14.48
N GLU A 387 -7.32 -23.88 -14.60
CA GLU A 387 -8.66 -23.40 -14.91
C GLU A 387 -9.74 -23.79 -13.87
N THR A 388 -9.33 -24.22 -12.67
CA THR A 388 -10.24 -24.56 -11.57
C THR A 388 -10.88 -23.33 -10.91
N VAL A 389 -10.30 -22.15 -11.15
CA VAL A 389 -10.70 -20.87 -10.57
C VAL A 389 -11.31 -19.97 -11.66
N SER A 390 -12.33 -19.17 -11.33
CA SER A 390 -12.92 -18.29 -12.34
C SER A 390 -11.97 -17.15 -12.74
N VAL A 391 -12.08 -16.68 -13.99
CA VAL A 391 -11.28 -15.54 -14.49
C VAL A 391 -11.46 -14.30 -13.62
N ILE A 392 -12.69 -14.05 -13.12
CA ILE A 392 -12.99 -12.91 -12.27
C ILE A 392 -12.27 -13.02 -10.94
N ASP A 393 -12.17 -14.22 -10.36
CA ASP A 393 -11.45 -14.46 -9.11
C ASP A 393 -9.94 -14.24 -9.30
N CYS A 394 -9.38 -14.64 -10.44
CA CYS A 394 -7.99 -14.35 -10.81
C CYS A 394 -7.73 -12.86 -10.98
N ILE A 395 -8.65 -12.11 -11.62
CA ILE A 395 -8.56 -10.64 -11.75
C ILE A 395 -8.64 -9.99 -10.37
N PHE A 396 -9.56 -10.43 -9.52
CA PHE A 396 -9.73 -9.91 -8.17
C PHE A 396 -8.44 -10.03 -7.34
N GLU A 397 -7.88 -11.25 -7.27
CA GLU A 397 -6.64 -11.52 -6.52
C GLU A 397 -5.43 -10.76 -7.10
N SER A 398 -5.33 -10.69 -8.43
CA SER A 398 -4.22 -9.98 -9.09
C SER A 398 -4.30 -8.46 -8.89
N CYS A 399 -5.52 -7.89 -8.92
CA CYS A 399 -5.73 -6.48 -8.57
C CYS A 399 -5.42 -6.24 -7.08
N SER A 400 -5.77 -7.19 -6.20
CA SER A 400 -5.44 -7.16 -4.79
C SER A 400 -3.93 -7.20 -4.56
N ALA A 401 -3.19 -8.07 -5.27
CA ALA A 401 -1.74 -8.16 -5.17
C ALA A 401 -1.05 -6.88 -5.64
N PHE A 402 -1.40 -6.37 -6.85
CA PHE A 402 -0.82 -5.15 -7.39
C PHE A 402 -1.25 -3.90 -6.60
N GLY A 403 -2.53 -3.83 -6.22
CA GLY A 403 -3.09 -2.74 -5.40
C GLY A 403 -2.52 -2.72 -3.98
N THR A 404 -1.81 -3.78 -3.56
CA THR A 404 -1.39 -4.03 -2.18
C THR A 404 -2.58 -3.93 -1.21
N VAL A 405 -3.65 -4.66 -1.51
CA VAL A 405 -4.92 -4.59 -0.77
C VAL A 405 -5.05 -5.70 0.25
N GLY A 406 -4.80 -6.96 -0.16
CA GLY A 406 -4.86 -8.12 0.73
C GLY A 406 -6.19 -8.87 0.77
N LEU A 407 -7.25 -8.35 0.14
CA LEU A 407 -8.50 -9.07 0.01
C LEU A 407 -8.30 -10.30 -0.89
N SER A 408 -8.83 -11.44 -0.47
CA SER A 408 -8.73 -12.71 -1.18
C SER A 408 -10.09 -13.38 -1.31
N VAL A 409 -10.29 -14.07 -2.42
CA VAL A 409 -11.42 -14.97 -2.66
C VAL A 409 -10.99 -16.45 -2.59
N GLY A 410 -9.79 -16.72 -2.04
CA GLY A 410 -9.25 -18.05 -1.82
C GLY A 410 -8.29 -18.55 -2.89
N VAL A 411 -7.97 -17.75 -3.91
CA VAL A 411 -7.03 -18.15 -4.99
C VAL A 411 -5.59 -18.22 -4.48
N THR A 412 -5.18 -17.29 -3.60
CA THR A 412 -3.81 -17.22 -3.07
C THR A 412 -3.34 -18.52 -2.41
N GLY A 413 -4.24 -19.24 -1.71
CA GLY A 413 -3.93 -20.53 -1.10
C GLY A 413 -3.62 -21.66 -2.10
N GLN A 414 -4.08 -21.52 -3.34
CA GLN A 414 -3.95 -22.53 -4.41
C GLN A 414 -2.76 -22.28 -5.36
N LEU A 415 -2.02 -21.19 -5.16
CA LEU A 415 -0.94 -20.76 -6.04
C LEU A 415 0.25 -21.74 -5.98
N ASN A 416 0.76 -22.11 -7.14
CA ASN A 416 2.04 -22.78 -7.25
C ASN A 416 3.21 -21.80 -7.01
N THR A 417 4.43 -22.31 -6.92
CA THR A 417 5.63 -21.51 -6.65
C THR A 417 5.82 -20.38 -7.66
N GLY A 418 5.58 -20.61 -8.96
CA GLY A 418 5.73 -19.60 -10.00
C GLY A 418 4.73 -18.44 -9.84
N ALA A 419 3.46 -18.75 -9.56
CA ALA A 419 2.42 -17.77 -9.32
C ALA A 419 2.65 -16.99 -8.02
N LYS A 420 3.16 -17.63 -6.95
CA LYS A 420 3.59 -16.95 -5.72
C LYS A 420 4.69 -15.92 -6.00
N LEU A 421 5.72 -16.27 -6.78
CA LEU A 421 6.79 -15.34 -7.16
C LEU A 421 6.26 -14.17 -7.98
N LEU A 422 5.33 -14.42 -8.90
CA LEU A 422 4.68 -13.38 -9.69
C LEU A 422 3.90 -12.42 -8.82
N TYR A 423 3.09 -12.92 -7.86
CA TYR A 423 2.37 -12.04 -6.92
C TYR A 423 3.30 -11.25 -6.01
N MET A 424 4.42 -11.84 -5.55
CA MET A 424 5.44 -11.09 -4.82
C MET A 424 6.00 -9.93 -5.64
N ALA A 425 6.27 -10.15 -6.94
CA ALA A 425 6.71 -9.08 -7.84
C ALA A 425 5.63 -8.00 -8.03
N CYS A 426 4.35 -8.39 -8.16
CA CYS A 426 3.22 -7.45 -8.25
C CYS A 426 3.07 -6.62 -6.96
N MET A 427 3.11 -7.25 -5.77
CA MET A 427 3.06 -6.57 -4.48
C MET A 427 4.21 -5.56 -4.32
N PHE A 428 5.42 -5.98 -4.69
CA PHE A 428 6.60 -5.10 -4.65
C PHE A 428 6.46 -3.91 -5.61
N MET A 429 5.99 -4.14 -6.84
CA MET A 429 5.73 -3.09 -7.83
C MET A 429 4.65 -2.11 -7.35
N GLY A 430 3.56 -2.62 -6.78
CA GLY A 430 2.48 -1.81 -6.23
C GLY A 430 2.92 -0.94 -5.06
N ARG A 431 3.85 -1.43 -4.23
CA ARG A 431 4.38 -0.69 -3.07
C ARG A 431 5.39 0.38 -3.44
N VAL A 432 6.41 0.04 -4.23
CA VAL A 432 7.50 0.96 -4.63
C VAL A 432 7.03 1.96 -5.69
N GLY A 433 6.03 1.58 -6.46
CA GLY A 433 5.49 2.32 -7.61
C GLY A 433 6.10 1.86 -8.95
N PRO A 434 5.26 1.63 -9.97
CA PRO A 434 5.69 1.04 -11.23
C PRO A 434 6.71 1.90 -11.99
N VAL A 435 6.55 3.22 -12.00
CA VAL A 435 7.52 4.14 -12.65
C VAL A 435 8.85 4.17 -11.91
N SER A 436 8.82 4.15 -10.57
CA SER A 436 10.03 4.11 -9.77
C SER A 436 10.82 2.83 -10.03
N LEU A 437 10.13 1.69 -10.12
CA LEU A 437 10.76 0.41 -10.45
C LEU A 437 11.36 0.44 -11.88
N ALA A 438 10.59 0.92 -12.87
CA ALA A 438 11.08 1.04 -14.25
C ALA A 438 12.33 1.91 -14.35
N ILE A 439 12.36 3.07 -13.68
CA ILE A 439 13.53 3.94 -13.63
C ILE A 439 14.71 3.24 -12.94
N SER A 440 14.48 2.47 -11.87
CA SER A 440 15.57 1.78 -11.17
C SER A 440 16.26 0.72 -12.02
N LEU A 441 15.49 0.08 -12.92
CA LEU A 441 16.00 -0.96 -13.84
C LEU A 441 16.65 -0.38 -15.10
N THR A 442 16.19 0.80 -15.59
CA THR A 442 16.61 1.38 -16.87
C THR A 442 17.61 2.53 -16.75
N ALA A 443 17.96 2.97 -15.52
CA ALA A 443 18.79 4.14 -15.29
C ALA A 443 20.21 4.00 -15.88
N LYS A 444 20.34 4.22 -17.20
CA LYS A 444 21.59 4.67 -17.82
C LYS A 444 21.55 6.21 -17.88
N PRO A 445 22.71 6.89 -17.68
CA PRO A 445 22.77 8.34 -17.92
C PRO A 445 22.37 8.60 -19.37
N ASP A 446 21.28 9.31 -19.56
CA ASP A 446 20.81 9.65 -20.90
C ASP A 446 21.59 10.89 -21.39
N ASP A 447 22.64 10.67 -22.17
CA ASP A 447 23.43 11.72 -22.85
C ASP A 447 22.61 12.44 -23.93
N ASN A 448 21.42 11.92 -24.31
CA ASN A 448 20.58 12.45 -25.38
C ASN A 448 19.60 13.56 -24.94
N LYS A 449 19.58 13.97 -23.69
CA LYS A 449 18.64 14.99 -23.17
C LYS A 449 18.77 16.39 -23.80
N ARG A 450 19.74 16.61 -24.69
CA ARG A 450 20.00 17.90 -25.36
C ARG A 450 19.69 17.91 -26.87
N LYS A 451 19.21 16.80 -27.44
CA LYS A 451 18.84 16.79 -28.88
C LYS A 451 17.44 17.33 -29.03
N VAL A 452 17.31 18.43 -29.78
CA VAL A 452 16.01 18.92 -30.27
C VAL A 452 15.64 18.04 -31.44
N LEU A 453 14.56 17.26 -31.29
CA LEU A 453 14.03 16.42 -32.36
C LEU A 453 12.97 17.19 -33.17
N PRO A 454 12.85 16.95 -34.47
CA PRO A 454 11.78 17.53 -35.27
C PRO A 454 10.41 17.03 -34.78
N VAL A 455 9.38 17.90 -34.95
CA VAL A 455 8.01 17.56 -34.58
C VAL A 455 7.43 16.60 -35.63
N GLY A 456 6.98 15.43 -35.20
CA GLY A 456 6.23 14.47 -36.02
C GLY A 456 4.73 14.60 -35.76
N HIS A 457 3.92 14.51 -36.84
CA HIS A 457 2.47 14.52 -36.73
C HIS A 457 1.92 13.10 -36.88
N ILE A 458 1.11 12.66 -35.89
CA ILE A 458 0.39 11.38 -35.92
C ILE A 458 -1.08 11.70 -35.67
N ASN A 459 -1.95 11.26 -36.56
CA ASN A 459 -3.39 11.39 -36.38
C ASN A 459 -3.85 10.37 -35.32
N VAL A 460 -4.49 10.85 -34.27
CA VAL A 460 -5.23 10.05 -33.30
C VAL A 460 -6.71 10.25 -33.55
N GLY A 461 -7.47 9.14 -33.62
CA GLY A 461 -8.89 9.11 -34.00
C GLY A 461 -9.82 9.92 -33.12
#